data_038b4c6f6acc33f3621f2b1c3dbabee3
#
_entry.id   038b4c6f6acc33f3621f2b1c3dbabee3
#
_cell.length_a   1.000
_cell.length_b   1.000
_cell.length_c   1.000
_cell.angle_alpha   90.00
_cell.angle_beta   90.00
_cell.angle_gamma   90.00
#
_symmetry.space_group_name_H-M   'P 1'
#
loop_
_entity.id
_entity.type
_entity.pdbx_description
1 polymer ?
#
loop_
_entity_poly.entity_id
_entity_poly.type
_entity_poly.pdbx_seq_one_letter_code
_entity_poly.pdbx_strand_id
1 'polypeptide(L)'
;QKKTEFPFLATSLAAADYDGDGLLDLYVTTYRRGNLTGSIPGFVGEEGTDWCAKYLSAEEARIFRGKYQESRKETHGGYLNQTGPPNWLLKNMGNGQFERVHSDSSISSWKNSLQGTWGDFDEDGDPDLVVANDWAVDHLFRNDGKEGFVDIASETGLDLMGFGMGACWGDYDGDGKDDLFVTNMFSKAGQRVLGDFAEVDPRFVEAASGNFLYRQNKGKFEQLAGYGGSRIPVAKSGWSWGGQFVDIDNDRDLDIHVLSGYFTAPRSFESDIDL
;
A
#
# COMPACT_ATOMS: atom_id res chain seq x y z
N GLN A 1 5.94 -13.42 -31.68
CA GLN A 1 6.20 -13.17 -30.27
C GLN A 1 4.89 -12.78 -29.60
N LYS A 2 4.48 -13.52 -28.56
CA LYS A 2 3.37 -13.08 -27.69
C LYS A 2 3.82 -11.80 -26.97
N LYS A 3 3.06 -10.73 -27.12
CA LYS A 3 3.34 -9.48 -26.42
C LYS A 3 3.01 -9.67 -24.97
N THR A 4 3.91 -9.34 -24.06
CA THR A 4 3.59 -9.31 -22.62
C THR A 4 2.50 -8.26 -22.38
N GLU A 5 1.41 -8.65 -21.75
CA GLU A 5 0.36 -7.73 -21.33
C GLU A 5 0.72 -7.18 -19.96
N PHE A 6 0.52 -5.88 -19.77
CA PHE A 6 0.67 -5.20 -18.48
C PHE A 6 -0.67 -4.66 -18.01
N PRO A 7 -0.91 -4.56 -16.68
CA PRO A 7 -2.15 -4.01 -16.19
C PRO A 7 -2.27 -2.53 -16.57
N PHE A 8 -3.45 -2.15 -17.03
CA PHE A 8 -3.70 -0.77 -17.49
C PHE A 8 -3.63 0.28 -16.37
N LEU A 9 -3.96 -0.13 -15.14
CA LEU A 9 -4.08 0.75 -13.98
C LEU A 9 -2.84 0.66 -13.05
N ALA A 10 -1.68 0.36 -13.62
CA ALA A 10 -0.43 0.23 -12.89
C ALA A 10 -0.03 1.55 -12.23
N THR A 11 0.44 1.47 -10.99
CA THR A 11 0.94 2.58 -10.17
C THR A 11 2.44 2.48 -9.94
N SER A 12 2.95 1.28 -9.62
CA SER A 12 4.38 1.07 -9.42
C SER A 12 4.83 -0.32 -9.89
N LEU A 13 6.14 -0.48 -9.99
CA LEU A 13 6.83 -1.72 -10.30
C LEU A 13 7.89 -1.98 -9.23
N ALA A 14 7.92 -3.20 -8.71
CA ALA A 14 8.99 -3.68 -7.84
C ALA A 14 9.59 -4.96 -8.45
N ALA A 15 10.91 -5.07 -8.46
CA ALA A 15 11.63 -6.18 -9.07
C ALA A 15 12.40 -6.98 -8.02
N ALA A 16 12.27 -8.31 -8.06
CA ALA A 16 13.08 -9.26 -7.30
C ALA A 16 13.10 -10.60 -8.02
N ASP A 17 14.07 -11.42 -7.76
CA ASP A 17 14.10 -12.84 -8.12
C ASP A 17 13.39 -13.61 -7.01
N TYR A 18 12.03 -13.68 -7.11
CA TYR A 18 11.22 -14.22 -6.01
C TYR A 18 11.26 -15.75 -5.92
N ASP A 19 11.63 -16.43 -7.00
CA ASP A 19 11.66 -17.90 -7.03
C ASP A 19 13.07 -18.49 -7.17
N GLY A 20 14.11 -17.66 -7.09
CA GLY A 20 15.52 -18.06 -7.06
C GLY A 20 16.04 -18.61 -8.39
N ASP A 21 15.40 -18.28 -9.52
CA ASP A 21 15.81 -18.79 -10.84
C ASP A 21 16.90 -17.93 -11.51
N GLY A 22 17.33 -16.83 -10.88
CA GLY A 22 18.36 -15.91 -11.34
C GLY A 22 17.85 -14.83 -12.29
N LEU A 23 16.55 -14.70 -12.50
CA LEU A 23 15.94 -13.68 -13.32
C LEU A 23 15.08 -12.75 -12.45
N LEU A 24 15.13 -11.45 -12.73
CA LEU A 24 14.29 -10.50 -11.99
C LEU A 24 12.86 -10.57 -12.51
N ASP A 25 11.96 -10.86 -11.59
CA ASP A 25 10.51 -10.83 -11.76
C ASP A 25 9.95 -9.46 -11.41
N LEU A 26 8.70 -9.20 -11.78
CA LEU A 26 8.08 -7.89 -11.56
C LEU A 26 6.77 -8.03 -10.79
N TYR A 27 6.65 -7.30 -9.69
CA TYR A 27 5.37 -7.06 -9.04
C TYR A 27 4.82 -5.71 -9.46
N VAL A 28 3.60 -5.69 -9.97
CA VAL A 28 2.92 -4.49 -10.48
C VAL A 28 1.74 -4.17 -9.59
N THR A 29 1.81 -3.06 -8.89
CA THR A 29 0.68 -2.55 -8.13
C THR A 29 -0.30 -1.81 -9.03
N THR A 30 -1.57 -1.84 -8.66
CA THR A 30 -2.65 -1.25 -9.43
C THR A 30 -3.57 -0.42 -8.57
N TYR A 31 -4.19 0.60 -9.18
CA TYR A 31 -5.10 1.50 -8.49
C TYR A 31 -6.36 1.74 -9.33
N ARG A 32 -7.53 1.70 -8.70
CA ARG A 32 -8.79 1.96 -9.37
C ARG A 32 -8.87 3.43 -9.80
N ARG A 33 -9.10 3.65 -11.08
CA ARG A 33 -9.40 4.99 -11.59
C ARG A 33 -10.84 5.37 -11.27
N GLY A 34 -11.01 6.43 -10.48
CA GLY A 34 -12.33 6.97 -10.18
C GLY A 34 -12.24 7.93 -8.98
N ASN A 35 -13.18 8.86 -8.87
CA ASN A 35 -13.16 9.84 -7.81
C ASN A 35 -13.49 9.21 -6.46
N LEU A 36 -12.73 9.60 -5.45
CA LEU A 36 -12.86 9.19 -4.06
C LEU A 36 -14.16 9.65 -3.40
N THR A 37 -14.89 10.56 -4.04
CA THR A 37 -16.17 11.08 -3.52
C THR A 37 -17.31 10.25 -4.05
N GLY A 38 -18.00 9.53 -3.17
CA GLY A 38 -19.26 8.82 -3.47
C GLY A 38 -20.41 9.70 -3.99
N SER A 39 -20.11 10.95 -4.34
CA SER A 39 -21.05 11.94 -4.91
C SER A 39 -21.01 11.98 -6.44
N ILE A 40 -20.24 11.10 -7.11
CA ILE A 40 -20.34 11.01 -8.56
C ILE A 40 -21.52 10.10 -8.89
N PRO A 41 -22.55 10.62 -9.55
CA PRO A 41 -23.59 9.79 -10.14
C PRO A 41 -22.93 8.74 -11.03
N GLY A 42 -23.22 7.47 -10.80
CA GLY A 42 -22.60 6.36 -11.53
C GLY A 42 -21.51 5.58 -10.78
N PHE A 43 -21.04 6.04 -9.61
CA PHE A 43 -20.05 5.29 -8.82
C PHE A 43 -20.68 4.32 -7.81
N VAL A 44 -21.96 4.46 -7.51
CA VAL A 44 -22.71 3.71 -6.49
C VAL A 44 -23.62 2.65 -7.08
N GLY A 45 -23.66 2.50 -8.40
CA GLY A 45 -24.46 1.51 -9.11
C GLY A 45 -23.64 0.55 -9.95
N GLU A 46 -24.30 -0.33 -10.66
CA GLU A 46 -23.65 -1.22 -11.66
C GLU A 46 -22.82 -0.44 -12.68
N GLU A 47 -23.21 0.81 -12.99
CA GLU A 47 -22.48 1.73 -13.87
C GLU A 47 -21.09 2.08 -13.35
N GLY A 48 -20.87 2.16 -12.02
CA GLY A 48 -19.55 2.42 -11.42
C GLY A 48 -18.50 1.32 -11.61
N THR A 49 -18.92 0.17 -12.08
CA THR A 49 -18.03 -0.97 -12.41
C THR A 49 -17.82 -1.17 -13.90
N ASP A 50 -18.28 -0.25 -14.74
CA ASP A 50 -18.23 -0.39 -16.19
C ASP A 50 -16.79 -0.41 -16.74
N TRP A 51 -15.84 0.21 -16.02
CA TRP A 51 -14.41 0.09 -16.32
C TRP A 51 -13.90 -1.36 -16.20
N CYS A 52 -14.53 -2.20 -15.35
CA CYS A 52 -14.16 -3.61 -15.19
C CYS A 52 -14.24 -4.36 -16.52
N ALA A 53 -15.29 -4.12 -17.29
CA ALA A 53 -15.47 -4.77 -18.60
C ALA A 53 -14.43 -4.31 -19.63
N LYS A 54 -13.84 -3.13 -19.42
CA LYS A 54 -12.84 -2.55 -20.32
C LYS A 54 -11.40 -3.01 -20.03
N TYR A 55 -11.08 -3.25 -18.75
CA TYR A 55 -9.70 -3.45 -18.29
C TYR A 55 -9.45 -4.79 -17.60
N LEU A 56 -10.49 -5.51 -17.21
CA LEU A 56 -10.41 -6.80 -16.56
C LEU A 56 -10.98 -7.88 -17.47
N SER A 57 -10.46 -9.09 -17.36
CA SER A 57 -11.11 -10.27 -17.95
C SER A 57 -12.50 -10.47 -17.35
N ALA A 58 -13.35 -11.25 -17.99
CA ALA A 58 -14.70 -11.53 -17.48
C ALA A 58 -14.68 -12.17 -16.08
N GLU A 59 -13.69 -13.04 -15.84
CA GLU A 59 -13.50 -13.68 -14.53
C GLU A 59 -13.05 -12.68 -13.48
N GLU A 60 -12.03 -11.89 -13.74
CA GLU A 60 -11.55 -10.83 -12.84
C GLU A 60 -12.64 -9.80 -12.53
N ALA A 61 -13.42 -9.41 -13.52
CA ALA A 61 -14.56 -8.53 -13.32
C ALA A 61 -15.61 -9.14 -12.38
N ARG A 62 -15.84 -10.45 -12.45
CA ARG A 62 -16.72 -11.18 -11.54
C ARG A 62 -16.18 -11.19 -10.11
N ILE A 63 -14.89 -11.49 -9.95
CA ILE A 63 -14.21 -11.52 -8.65
C ILE A 63 -14.24 -10.12 -8.03
N PHE A 64 -13.87 -9.09 -8.80
CA PHE A 64 -13.90 -7.70 -8.34
C PHE A 64 -15.28 -7.28 -7.81
N ARG A 65 -16.36 -7.56 -8.58
CA ARG A 65 -17.72 -7.23 -8.15
C ARG A 65 -18.11 -7.91 -6.85
N GLY A 66 -17.73 -9.18 -6.67
CA GLY A 66 -17.94 -9.91 -5.42
C GLY A 66 -17.24 -9.23 -4.23
N LYS A 67 -15.93 -9.01 -4.35
CA LYS A 67 -15.12 -8.33 -3.31
C LYS A 67 -15.60 -6.90 -3.02
N TYR A 68 -15.98 -6.16 -4.04
CA TYR A 68 -16.52 -4.81 -3.90
C TYR A 68 -17.86 -4.79 -3.12
N GLN A 69 -18.74 -5.77 -3.38
CA GLN A 69 -20.00 -5.88 -2.63
C GLN A 69 -19.76 -6.30 -1.18
N GLU A 70 -18.78 -7.15 -0.91
CA GLU A 70 -18.38 -7.54 0.45
C GLU A 70 -17.83 -6.35 1.22
N SER A 71 -16.86 -5.63 0.66
CA SER A 71 -16.26 -4.46 1.31
C SER A 71 -17.29 -3.37 1.64
N ARG A 72 -18.32 -3.21 0.81
CA ARG A 72 -19.42 -2.27 1.08
C ARG A 72 -20.33 -2.66 2.24
N LYS A 73 -20.43 -3.95 2.53
CA LYS A 73 -21.23 -4.43 3.68
C LYS A 73 -20.48 -4.25 4.99
N GLU A 74 -19.16 -4.42 4.95
CA GLU A 74 -18.31 -4.36 6.14
C GLU A 74 -18.01 -2.93 6.61
N THR A 75 -18.10 -1.97 5.71
CA THR A 75 -17.68 -0.59 5.99
C THR A 75 -18.75 0.41 5.57
N HIS A 76 -19.09 1.35 6.42
CA HIS A 76 -20.04 2.43 6.19
C HIS A 76 -19.96 3.02 4.77
N GLY A 77 -20.65 2.40 3.81
CA GLY A 77 -20.67 2.81 2.43
C GLY A 77 -19.46 2.45 1.56
N GLY A 78 -18.50 1.63 2.05
CA GLY A 78 -17.37 1.13 1.25
C GLY A 78 -16.20 2.10 1.10
N TYR A 79 -16.06 3.05 2.01
CA TYR A 79 -14.92 3.98 2.00
C TYR A 79 -13.67 3.39 2.64
N LEU A 80 -13.82 2.51 3.62
CA LEU A 80 -12.71 1.82 4.24
C LEU A 80 -12.54 0.44 3.61
N ASN A 81 -11.33 -0.07 3.62
CA ASN A 81 -10.95 -1.36 3.05
C ASN A 81 -11.35 -1.50 1.57
N GLN A 82 -11.10 -0.45 0.79
CA GLN A 82 -11.55 -0.36 -0.59
C GLN A 82 -11.00 -1.48 -1.46
N THR A 83 -11.85 -2.01 -2.33
CA THR A 83 -11.45 -2.98 -3.35
C THR A 83 -10.92 -2.26 -4.58
N GLY A 84 -9.74 -2.65 -5.02
CA GLY A 84 -9.06 -2.22 -6.24
C GLY A 84 -8.98 -3.31 -7.31
N PRO A 85 -8.36 -3.01 -8.46
CA PRO A 85 -7.99 -4.04 -9.43
C PRO A 85 -6.97 -5.02 -8.83
N PRO A 86 -6.79 -6.22 -9.42
CA PRO A 86 -5.75 -7.14 -8.92
C PRO A 86 -4.36 -6.60 -9.22
N ASN A 87 -3.47 -6.70 -8.26
CA ASN A 87 -2.05 -6.56 -8.52
C ASN A 87 -1.52 -7.75 -9.31
N TRP A 88 -0.45 -7.57 -10.06
CA TRP A 88 0.10 -8.62 -10.91
C TRP A 88 1.52 -8.99 -10.50
N LEU A 89 1.76 -10.27 -10.27
CA LEU A 89 3.10 -10.84 -10.28
C LEU A 89 3.38 -11.37 -11.69
N LEU A 90 4.48 -10.91 -12.28
CA LEU A 90 4.92 -11.27 -13.62
C LEU A 90 6.26 -12.02 -13.49
N LYS A 91 6.21 -13.33 -13.72
CA LYS A 91 7.41 -14.15 -13.76
C LYS A 91 8.20 -13.89 -15.05
N ASN A 92 9.49 -13.69 -14.90
CA ASN A 92 10.42 -13.52 -16.01
C ASN A 92 10.78 -14.88 -16.62
N MET A 93 10.42 -15.08 -17.88
CA MET A 93 10.71 -16.31 -18.63
C MET A 93 12.02 -16.22 -19.43
N GLY A 94 12.81 -15.18 -19.21
CA GLY A 94 13.98 -14.86 -20.00
C GLY A 94 13.65 -14.23 -21.35
N ASN A 95 14.71 -13.74 -22.04
CA ASN A 95 14.59 -13.11 -23.37
C ASN A 95 13.56 -11.94 -23.45
N GLY A 96 13.32 -11.24 -22.34
CA GLY A 96 12.36 -10.13 -22.24
C GLY A 96 10.89 -10.59 -22.31
N GLN A 97 10.61 -11.83 -21.97
CA GLN A 97 9.26 -12.37 -21.89
C GLN A 97 8.86 -12.53 -20.43
N PHE A 98 7.63 -12.13 -20.12
CA PHE A 98 7.03 -12.28 -18.78
C PHE A 98 5.73 -13.05 -18.89
N GLU A 99 5.46 -13.89 -17.90
CA GLU A 99 4.20 -14.61 -17.75
C GLU A 99 3.53 -14.20 -16.45
N ARG A 100 2.25 -13.91 -16.52
CA ARG A 100 1.48 -13.53 -15.34
C ARG A 100 1.21 -14.75 -14.47
N VAL A 101 1.58 -14.66 -13.17
CA VAL A 101 1.11 -15.60 -12.16
C VAL A 101 -0.40 -15.43 -12.00
N HIS A 102 -1.11 -16.53 -11.81
CA HIS A 102 -2.57 -16.53 -11.88
C HIS A 102 -3.22 -15.54 -10.90
N SER A 103 -4.31 -14.91 -11.30
CA SER A 103 -4.98 -13.83 -10.54
C SER A 103 -5.71 -14.29 -9.29
N ASP A 104 -5.87 -15.59 -9.07
CA ASP A 104 -6.42 -16.15 -7.84
C ASP A 104 -5.34 -16.51 -6.80
N SER A 105 -4.05 -16.30 -7.11
CA SER A 105 -2.97 -16.47 -6.14
C SER A 105 -3.11 -15.47 -4.98
N SER A 106 -2.65 -15.86 -3.79
CA SER A 106 -2.71 -15.03 -2.58
C SER A 106 -2.05 -13.67 -2.76
N ILE A 107 -0.96 -13.60 -3.53
CA ILE A 107 -0.21 -12.35 -3.80
C ILE A 107 -0.96 -11.36 -4.72
N SER A 108 -2.02 -11.80 -5.39
CA SER A 108 -2.86 -10.91 -6.21
C SER A 108 -3.79 -10.08 -5.31
N SER A 109 -3.25 -9.08 -4.63
CA SER A 109 -4.03 -8.15 -3.82
C SER A 109 -5.11 -7.46 -4.66
N TRP A 110 -6.32 -7.33 -4.10
CA TRP A 110 -7.46 -6.64 -4.70
C TRP A 110 -7.75 -5.33 -3.97
N LYS A 111 -6.71 -4.57 -3.68
CA LYS A 111 -6.78 -3.26 -3.03
C LYS A 111 -6.34 -2.15 -3.98
N ASN A 112 -6.59 -0.90 -3.58
CA ASN A 112 -5.99 0.25 -4.23
C ASN A 112 -4.54 0.37 -3.78
N SER A 113 -3.63 -0.27 -4.50
CA SER A 113 -2.22 -0.35 -4.13
C SER A 113 -1.41 0.70 -4.84
N LEU A 114 -0.55 1.42 -4.11
CA LEU A 114 0.31 2.47 -4.67
C LEU A 114 1.75 2.01 -4.84
N GLN A 115 2.29 1.24 -3.92
CA GLN A 115 3.64 0.71 -4.02
C GLN A 115 3.75 -0.69 -3.45
N GLY A 116 4.60 -1.53 -4.08
CA GLY A 116 5.14 -2.76 -3.51
C GLY A 116 6.63 -2.61 -3.27
N THR A 117 7.15 -3.23 -2.22
CA THR A 117 8.59 -3.29 -1.94
C THR A 117 8.99 -4.66 -1.44
N TRP A 118 10.05 -5.21 -2.02
CA TRP A 118 10.63 -6.50 -1.66
C TRP A 118 11.64 -6.34 -0.52
N GLY A 119 11.68 -7.30 0.39
CA GLY A 119 12.66 -7.44 1.47
C GLY A 119 12.62 -8.87 1.99
N ASP A 120 13.66 -9.30 2.68
CA ASP A 120 13.75 -10.61 3.33
C ASP A 120 13.57 -10.37 4.85
N PHE A 121 12.28 -10.29 5.29
CA PHE A 121 12.01 -9.82 6.66
C PHE A 121 12.25 -10.91 7.72
N ASP A 122 12.17 -12.18 7.35
CA ASP A 122 12.39 -13.31 8.28
C ASP A 122 13.76 -13.98 8.10
N GLU A 123 14.59 -13.44 7.17
CA GLU A 123 15.98 -13.84 6.92
C GLU A 123 16.10 -15.30 6.45
N ASP A 124 15.11 -15.80 5.73
CA ASP A 124 15.14 -17.17 5.19
C ASP A 124 15.79 -17.24 3.80
N GLY A 125 16.05 -16.10 3.17
CA GLY A 125 16.71 -15.94 1.88
C GLY A 125 15.74 -15.81 0.70
N ASP A 126 14.43 -15.94 0.90
CA ASP A 126 13.41 -15.74 -0.11
C ASP A 126 12.84 -14.31 0.01
N PRO A 127 12.72 -13.54 -1.08
CA PRO A 127 12.17 -12.19 -1.00
C PRO A 127 10.67 -12.18 -0.63
N ASP A 128 10.34 -11.44 0.45
CA ASP A 128 9.00 -11.14 0.88
C ASP A 128 8.51 -9.82 0.30
N LEU A 129 7.20 -9.57 0.33
CA LEU A 129 6.64 -8.38 -0.29
C LEU A 129 5.70 -7.62 0.65
N VAL A 130 6.02 -6.35 0.90
CA VAL A 130 5.06 -5.39 1.45
C VAL A 130 4.33 -4.67 0.34
N VAL A 131 3.03 -4.47 0.50
CA VAL A 131 2.20 -3.67 -0.43
C VAL A 131 1.48 -2.58 0.34
N ALA A 132 1.83 -1.34 0.04
CA ALA A 132 1.17 -0.15 0.59
C ALA A 132 -0.17 0.08 -0.13
N ASN A 133 -1.25 0.13 0.66
CA ASN A 133 -2.61 0.23 0.17
C ASN A 133 -3.27 1.53 0.62
N ASP A 134 -3.88 2.24 -0.32
CA ASP A 134 -4.67 3.42 -0.03
C ASP A 134 -6.10 3.02 0.39
N TRP A 135 -6.61 3.60 1.48
CA TRP A 135 -7.92 3.30 2.06
C TRP A 135 -8.08 1.85 2.53
N ALA A 136 -7.01 1.18 2.86
CA ALA A 136 -7.04 -0.21 3.29
C ALA A 136 -5.87 -0.54 4.22
N VAL A 137 -5.89 -1.75 4.76
CA VAL A 137 -4.75 -2.35 5.46
C VAL A 137 -3.67 -2.70 4.44
N ASP A 138 -2.42 -2.46 4.79
CA ASP A 138 -1.28 -2.90 4.01
C ASP A 138 -1.15 -4.43 4.06
N HIS A 139 -0.47 -5.01 3.08
CA HIS A 139 -0.17 -6.44 3.08
C HIS A 139 1.31 -6.69 3.35
N LEU A 140 1.60 -7.76 4.06
CA LEU A 140 2.91 -8.40 4.12
C LEU A 140 2.76 -9.84 3.62
N PHE A 141 3.22 -10.10 2.43
CA PHE A 141 3.24 -11.43 1.83
C PHE A 141 4.57 -12.09 2.10
N ARG A 142 4.56 -13.10 2.99
CA ARG A 142 5.71 -13.96 3.19
C ARG A 142 5.81 -14.95 2.04
N ASN A 143 6.99 -15.12 1.52
CA ASN A 143 7.32 -16.07 0.46
C ASN A 143 7.71 -17.42 1.06
N ASP A 144 6.84 -18.40 0.99
CA ASP A 144 7.13 -19.76 1.47
C ASP A 144 7.72 -20.63 0.33
N GLY A 145 8.41 -20.03 -0.62
CA GLY A 145 9.05 -20.68 -1.76
C GLY A 145 8.04 -21.43 -2.62
N LYS A 146 8.13 -22.76 -2.68
CA LYS A 146 7.24 -23.59 -3.51
C LYS A 146 5.79 -23.64 -3.02
N GLU A 147 5.55 -23.29 -1.77
CA GLU A 147 4.21 -23.24 -1.17
C GLU A 147 3.49 -21.92 -1.53
N GLY A 148 4.23 -20.97 -2.08
CA GLY A 148 3.72 -19.67 -2.54
C GLY A 148 3.70 -18.62 -1.44
N PHE A 149 2.90 -17.59 -1.62
CA PHE A 149 2.85 -16.44 -0.72
C PHE A 149 1.70 -16.54 0.28
N VAL A 150 1.97 -16.12 1.51
CA VAL A 150 0.97 -16.04 2.60
C VAL A 150 0.92 -14.61 3.13
N ASP A 151 -0.27 -14.01 3.18
CA ASP A 151 -0.45 -12.71 3.81
C ASP A 151 -0.43 -12.85 5.33
N ILE A 152 0.60 -12.32 5.96
CA ILE A 152 0.85 -12.41 7.41
C ILE A 152 0.76 -11.04 8.11
N ALA A 153 0.26 -10.00 7.45
CA ALA A 153 0.18 -8.66 8.02
C ALA A 153 -0.52 -8.64 9.38
N SER A 154 -1.68 -9.28 9.50
CA SER A 154 -2.43 -9.37 10.75
C SER A 154 -1.67 -10.13 11.85
N GLU A 155 -0.94 -11.17 11.49
CA GLU A 155 -0.18 -11.98 12.45
C GLU A 155 1.04 -11.24 12.98
N THR A 156 1.59 -10.33 12.19
CA THR A 156 2.83 -9.60 12.50
C THR A 156 2.59 -8.23 13.14
N GLY A 157 1.37 -7.73 13.14
CA GLY A 157 1.03 -6.42 13.70
C GLY A 157 1.06 -5.28 12.68
N LEU A 158 1.01 -5.58 11.37
CA LEU A 158 0.93 -4.61 10.28
C LEU A 158 -0.51 -4.38 9.79
N ASP A 159 -1.51 -4.78 10.55
CA ASP A 159 -2.92 -4.73 10.19
C ASP A 159 -3.60 -3.37 10.45
N LEU A 160 -2.82 -2.30 10.54
CA LEU A 160 -3.34 -0.95 10.70
C LEU A 160 -3.84 -0.39 9.36
N MET A 161 -5.02 0.22 9.42
CA MET A 161 -5.56 0.90 8.26
C MET A 161 -4.86 2.24 8.06
N GLY A 162 -4.47 2.52 6.81
CA GLY A 162 -3.85 3.76 6.41
C GLY A 162 -4.30 4.27 5.05
N PHE A 163 -3.66 5.33 4.65
CA PHE A 163 -3.63 5.83 3.27
C PHE A 163 -2.22 5.56 2.73
N GLY A 164 -1.83 4.28 2.69
CA GLY A 164 -0.49 3.84 2.33
C GLY A 164 -0.11 4.26 0.91
N MET A 165 0.96 5.05 0.79
CA MET A 165 1.43 5.60 -0.49
C MET A 165 2.75 5.00 -0.93
N GLY A 166 3.61 4.66 0.02
CA GLY A 166 4.89 4.03 -0.22
C GLY A 166 5.37 3.25 0.98
N ALA A 167 6.32 2.34 0.77
CA ALA A 167 6.94 1.57 1.82
C ALA A 167 8.43 1.36 1.53
N CYS A 168 9.26 1.29 2.56
CA CYS A 168 10.67 0.92 2.44
C CYS A 168 11.15 0.16 3.67
N TRP A 169 12.12 -0.71 3.42
CA TRP A 169 12.83 -1.49 4.42
C TRP A 169 14.16 -0.84 4.80
N GLY A 170 14.60 -1.02 6.04
CA GLY A 170 15.91 -0.63 6.51
C GLY A 170 16.07 -0.81 8.00
N ASP A 171 17.24 -1.24 8.43
CA ASP A 171 17.64 -1.38 9.83
C ASP A 171 17.95 0.00 10.43
N TYR A 172 16.90 0.70 10.92
CA TYR A 172 17.07 2.08 11.38
C TYR A 172 17.66 2.18 12.79
N ASP A 173 17.54 1.15 13.60
CA ASP A 173 18.05 1.16 14.97
C ASP A 173 19.34 0.35 15.17
N GLY A 174 19.89 -0.21 14.08
CA GLY A 174 21.18 -0.89 14.04
C GLY A 174 21.18 -2.26 14.72
N ASP A 175 20.02 -2.90 14.86
CA ASP A 175 19.91 -4.20 15.54
C ASP A 175 20.15 -5.40 14.60
N GLY A 176 20.30 -5.14 13.31
CA GLY A 176 20.54 -6.13 12.26
C GLY A 176 19.29 -6.71 11.66
N LYS A 177 18.11 -6.12 11.93
CA LYS A 177 16.83 -6.49 11.37
C LYS A 177 16.27 -5.36 10.52
N ASP A 178 15.66 -5.73 9.41
CA ASP A 178 14.98 -4.73 8.59
C ASP A 178 13.67 -4.28 9.25
N ASP A 179 13.59 -2.98 9.52
CA ASP A 179 12.40 -2.28 9.96
C ASP A 179 11.58 -1.80 8.78
N LEU A 180 10.32 -1.43 9.01
CA LEU A 180 9.43 -0.99 7.95
C LEU A 180 8.96 0.44 8.16
N PHE A 181 9.12 1.28 7.14
CA PHE A 181 8.54 2.60 7.10
C PHE A 181 7.49 2.66 5.99
N VAL A 182 6.24 3.05 6.36
CA VAL A 182 5.13 3.23 5.41
C VAL A 182 4.73 4.70 5.40
N THR A 183 4.75 5.31 4.22
CA THR A 183 4.32 6.68 4.03
C THR A 183 2.81 6.75 3.93
N ASN A 184 2.23 7.70 4.65
CA ASN A 184 0.79 7.93 4.75
C ASN A 184 0.46 9.42 4.73
N MET A 185 -0.83 9.72 4.69
CA MET A 185 -1.34 11.06 4.83
C MET A 185 -1.41 11.48 6.30
N PHE A 186 -0.86 12.66 6.61
CA PHE A 186 -1.15 13.37 7.85
C PHE A 186 -2.03 14.58 7.55
N SER A 187 -3.20 14.66 8.16
CA SER A 187 -4.12 15.78 7.98
C SER A 187 -4.75 16.20 9.31
N LYS A 188 -4.34 17.38 9.81
CA LYS A 188 -4.98 18.00 10.99
C LYS A 188 -6.43 18.42 10.71
N ALA A 189 -6.68 18.93 9.50
CA ALA A 189 -8.01 19.32 9.06
C ALA A 189 -8.92 18.08 8.95
N GLY A 190 -8.42 17.00 8.36
CA GLY A 190 -9.12 15.73 8.31
C GLY A 190 -9.49 15.21 9.69
N GLN A 191 -8.53 15.16 10.61
CA GLN A 191 -8.78 14.72 11.98
C GLN A 191 -9.80 15.58 12.71
N ARG A 192 -9.72 16.93 12.58
CA ARG A 192 -10.66 17.85 13.21
C ARG A 192 -12.07 17.74 12.64
N VAL A 193 -12.18 17.78 11.31
CA VAL A 193 -13.47 17.73 10.61
C VAL A 193 -14.16 16.39 10.84
N LEU A 194 -13.43 15.29 10.73
CA LEU A 194 -13.97 13.95 10.92
C LEU A 194 -14.30 13.66 12.39
N GLY A 195 -13.50 14.20 13.33
CA GLY A 195 -13.71 14.03 14.78
C GLY A 195 -15.00 14.69 15.28
N ASP A 196 -15.49 15.73 14.59
CA ASP A 196 -16.74 16.42 14.91
C ASP A 196 -18.00 15.68 14.39
N PHE A 197 -17.83 14.71 13.52
CA PHE A 197 -18.93 13.89 12.98
C PHE A 197 -19.06 12.57 13.76
N ALA A 198 -20.00 12.49 14.67
CA ALA A 198 -20.25 11.30 15.51
C ALA A 198 -20.60 10.03 14.71
N GLU A 199 -20.96 10.17 13.45
CA GLU A 199 -21.34 9.06 12.56
C GLU A 199 -20.17 8.54 11.70
N VAL A 200 -18.98 9.16 11.78
CA VAL A 200 -17.81 8.75 11.00
C VAL A 200 -17.08 7.61 11.72
N ASP A 201 -16.73 6.58 10.99
CA ASP A 201 -15.94 5.48 11.54
C ASP A 201 -14.60 6.02 12.07
N PRO A 202 -14.25 5.76 13.36
CA PRO A 202 -13.02 6.28 13.98
C PRO A 202 -11.75 5.93 13.21
N ARG A 203 -11.75 4.82 12.47
CA ARG A 203 -10.60 4.39 11.66
C ARG A 203 -10.20 5.42 10.58
N PHE A 204 -11.11 6.29 10.13
CA PHE A 204 -10.74 7.39 9.22
C PHE A 204 -9.84 8.41 9.89
N VAL A 205 -10.15 8.77 11.14
CA VAL A 205 -9.34 9.70 11.91
C VAL A 205 -7.96 9.11 12.18
N GLU A 206 -7.96 7.84 12.49
CA GLU A 206 -6.75 7.08 12.76
C GLU A 206 -5.89 6.92 11.50
N ALA A 207 -6.48 6.59 10.35
CA ALA A 207 -5.79 6.47 9.08
C ALA A 207 -5.08 7.77 8.65
N ALA A 208 -5.62 8.93 9.03
CA ALA A 208 -5.01 10.24 8.77
C ALA A 208 -3.94 10.65 9.81
N SER A 209 -3.44 9.70 10.60
CA SER A 209 -2.45 9.97 11.67
C SER A 209 -1.02 10.15 11.16
N GLY A 210 -0.79 9.95 9.88
CA GLY A 210 0.50 10.14 9.23
C GLY A 210 1.28 8.84 9.02
N ASN A 211 2.56 8.99 8.76
CA ASN A 211 3.44 7.87 8.42
C ASN A 211 3.54 6.86 9.56
N PHE A 212 3.67 5.60 9.19
CA PHE A 212 3.93 4.51 10.12
C PHE A 212 5.42 4.14 10.10
N LEU A 213 6.00 4.03 11.28
CA LEU A 213 7.31 3.42 11.48
C LEU A 213 7.10 2.21 12.38
N TYR A 214 7.55 1.08 11.92
CA TYR A 214 7.47 -0.19 12.60
C TYR A 214 8.87 -0.73 12.84
N ARG A 215 9.16 -1.05 14.10
CA ARG A 215 10.37 -1.78 14.46
C ARG A 215 10.09 -3.28 14.44
N GLN A 216 10.94 -4.02 13.75
CA GLN A 216 10.88 -5.48 13.76
C GLN A 216 11.43 -6.03 15.08
N ASN A 217 10.73 -7.00 15.65
CA ASN A 217 11.20 -7.75 16.81
C ASN A 217 10.71 -9.18 16.72
N LYS A 218 11.61 -10.12 16.37
CA LYS A 218 11.35 -11.56 16.28
C LYS A 218 10.14 -11.90 15.40
N GLY A 219 10.11 -11.34 14.20
CA GLY A 219 9.05 -11.57 13.22
C GLY A 219 7.72 -10.89 13.56
N LYS A 220 7.72 -9.92 14.46
CA LYS A 220 6.60 -9.04 14.79
C LYS A 220 7.02 -7.58 14.64
N PHE A 221 6.05 -6.71 14.42
CA PHE A 221 6.29 -5.28 14.28
C PHE A 221 5.69 -4.51 15.45
N GLU A 222 6.52 -3.69 16.09
CA GLU A 222 6.09 -2.70 17.08
C GLU A 222 5.95 -1.35 16.39
N GLN A 223 4.76 -0.77 16.41
CA GLN A 223 4.55 0.54 15.86
C GLN A 223 5.17 1.63 16.73
N LEU A 224 6.05 2.44 16.16
CA LEU A 224 6.73 3.55 16.83
C LEU A 224 6.20 4.92 16.42
N ALA A 225 5.63 5.03 15.23
CA ALA A 225 5.02 6.26 14.71
C ALA A 225 3.69 5.95 14.00
N GLY A 226 2.73 6.88 14.07
CA GLY A 226 1.41 6.76 13.47
C GLY A 226 0.29 6.79 14.52
N TYR A 227 -0.51 5.74 14.59
CA TYR A 227 -1.65 5.60 15.49
C TYR A 227 -1.32 5.81 16.97
N GLY A 228 -2.27 6.38 17.72
CA GLY A 228 -2.20 6.38 19.18
C GLY A 228 -1.14 7.30 19.79
N GLY A 229 -0.52 8.13 18.99
CA GLY A 229 0.54 9.04 19.42
C GLY A 229 1.93 8.49 19.08
N SER A 230 2.65 9.26 18.34
CA SER A 230 3.98 8.93 17.87
C SER A 230 5.04 9.26 18.91
N ARG A 231 5.89 8.30 19.21
CA ARG A 231 7.12 8.54 19.97
C ARG A 231 8.17 9.26 19.12
N ILE A 232 8.04 9.12 17.79
CA ILE A 232 8.96 9.68 16.80
C ILE A 232 8.20 10.65 15.91
N PRO A 233 8.72 11.87 15.65
CA PRO A 233 7.99 12.93 14.95
C PRO A 233 7.74 12.66 13.46
N VAL A 234 8.33 11.63 12.87
CA VAL A 234 8.24 11.28 11.45
C VAL A 234 6.82 11.05 10.93
N ALA A 235 5.86 10.75 11.83
CA ALA A 235 4.46 10.56 11.45
C ALA A 235 3.86 11.83 10.82
N LYS A 236 4.24 13.03 11.25
CA LYS A 236 3.56 14.28 10.93
C LYS A 236 4.22 15.07 9.81
N SER A 237 4.58 14.40 8.72
CA SER A 237 5.27 15.02 7.58
C SER A 237 4.34 15.48 6.44
N GLY A 238 3.04 15.56 6.68
CA GLY A 238 2.06 15.93 5.65
C GLY A 238 1.63 14.76 4.77
N TRP A 239 1.35 15.01 3.49
CA TRP A 239 1.04 13.96 2.53
C TRP A 239 2.33 13.40 1.95
N SER A 240 2.73 12.26 2.49
CA SER A 240 4.02 11.66 2.15
C SER A 240 3.85 10.63 1.05
N TRP A 241 4.31 10.95 -0.14
CA TRP A 241 4.21 10.09 -1.32
C TRP A 241 5.33 9.05 -1.44
N GLY A 242 6.42 9.27 -0.76
CA GLY A 242 7.55 8.37 -0.75
C GLY A 242 8.41 8.59 0.47
N GLY A 243 9.04 7.52 0.93
CA GLY A 243 9.99 7.52 2.02
C GLY A 243 11.12 6.57 1.72
N GLN A 244 12.27 6.84 2.32
CA GLN A 244 13.45 6.02 2.16
C GLN A 244 14.33 6.13 3.41
N PHE A 245 14.89 5.00 3.84
CA PHE A 245 16.00 4.99 4.76
C PHE A 245 17.30 5.31 3.99
N VAL A 246 18.10 6.21 4.53
CA VAL A 246 19.35 6.63 3.91
C VAL A 246 20.26 7.28 4.96
N ASP A 247 21.54 6.96 4.94
CA ASP A 247 22.57 7.65 5.74
C ASP A 247 22.91 8.99 5.04
N ILE A 248 22.29 10.09 5.48
CA ILE A 248 22.41 11.40 4.82
C ILE A 248 23.71 12.09 5.20
N ASP A 249 24.16 11.92 6.45
CA ASP A 249 25.33 12.63 7.00
C ASP A 249 26.60 11.78 7.14
N ASN A 250 26.52 10.51 6.71
CA ASN A 250 27.60 9.52 6.72
C ASN A 250 28.10 9.16 8.13
N ASP A 251 27.19 9.14 9.10
CA ASP A 251 27.50 8.71 10.46
C ASP A 251 27.28 7.20 10.69
N ARG A 252 26.73 6.49 9.69
CA ARG A 252 26.41 5.06 9.59
C ARG A 252 25.08 4.66 10.23
N ASP A 253 24.32 5.60 10.75
CA ASP A 253 22.96 5.37 11.17
C ASP A 253 22.01 5.72 10.01
N LEU A 254 20.89 5.02 9.91
CA LEU A 254 19.93 5.31 8.84
C LEU A 254 18.97 6.43 9.25
N ASP A 255 18.97 7.48 8.45
CA ASP A 255 17.97 8.55 8.50
C ASP A 255 16.72 8.18 7.72
N ILE A 256 15.61 8.88 8.01
CA ILE A 256 14.37 8.77 7.26
C ILE A 256 14.18 10.00 6.40
N HIS A 257 14.30 9.86 5.08
CA HIS A 257 13.97 10.89 4.12
C HIS A 257 12.53 10.73 3.64
N VAL A 258 11.71 11.78 3.79
CA VAL A 258 10.28 11.77 3.43
C VAL A 258 10.00 12.82 2.36
N LEU A 259 9.37 12.40 1.27
CA LEU A 259 8.91 13.29 0.21
C LEU A 259 7.45 13.64 0.42
N SER A 260 7.17 14.87 0.81
CA SER A 260 5.81 15.41 0.89
C SER A 260 5.44 16.07 -0.42
N GLY A 261 4.38 15.60 -1.07
CA GLY A 261 3.97 16.02 -2.42
C GLY A 261 2.83 17.02 -2.47
N TYR A 262 2.50 17.70 -1.39
CA TYR A 262 1.41 18.67 -1.41
C TYR A 262 1.87 20.04 -1.91
N PHE A 263 1.06 20.64 -2.80
CA PHE A 263 1.27 22.03 -3.20
C PHE A 263 0.99 22.94 -2.00
N THR A 264 2.04 23.52 -1.45
CA THR A 264 1.88 24.59 -0.45
C THR A 264 1.59 25.86 -1.22
N ALA A 265 0.37 26.38 -1.09
CA ALA A 265 0.03 27.69 -1.65
C ALA A 265 0.99 28.75 -1.11
N PRO A 266 1.45 29.72 -1.94
CA PRO A 266 2.25 30.82 -1.45
C PRO A 266 1.53 31.51 -0.29
N ARG A 267 2.27 31.96 0.74
CA ARG A 267 1.72 32.64 1.92
C ARG A 267 0.78 33.81 1.63
N SER A 268 0.78 34.33 0.40
CA SER A 268 -0.16 35.35 -0.09
C SER A 268 -1.59 34.82 -0.31
N PHE A 269 -1.78 33.51 -0.34
CA PHE A 269 -3.07 32.83 -0.29
C PHE A 269 -3.24 32.30 1.13
N GLU A 270 -3.59 33.16 2.05
CA GLU A 270 -4.05 32.76 3.38
C GLU A 270 -5.44 32.10 3.27
N SER A 271 -5.48 30.89 2.80
CA SER A 271 -6.59 30.01 3.10
C SER A 271 -6.18 29.18 4.30
N ASP A 272 -6.91 29.30 5.40
CA ASP A 272 -6.82 28.46 6.61
C ASP A 272 -7.15 26.98 6.36
N ILE A 273 -7.01 26.53 5.13
CA ILE A 273 -7.25 25.14 4.73
C ILE A 273 -5.88 24.49 4.61
N ASP A 274 -5.39 24.02 5.73
CA ASP A 274 -4.35 23.02 5.83
C ASP A 274 -5.03 21.68 5.45
N LEU A 275 -5.06 21.42 4.15
CA LEU A 275 -5.55 20.14 3.61
C LEU A 275 -4.48 19.09 3.77
#